data_59c2133a89a0db3491674daec2eb01c4
#
_entry.id   59c2133a89a0db3491674daec2eb01c4
#
_cell.length_a   1.000
_cell.length_b   1.000
_cell.length_c   1.000
_cell.angle_alpha   90.00
_cell.angle_beta   90.00
_cell.angle_gamma   90.00
#
_symmetry.space_group_name_H-M   'P 1'
#
loop_
_entity.id
_entity.type
_entity.pdbx_description
1 polymer ?
#
loop_
_entity_poly.entity_id
_entity_poly.type
_entity_poly.pdbx_seq_one_letter_code
_entity_poly.pdbx_strand_id
1 'polypeptide(L)'
;IYHVWWDPKLRQQIARAGRERLLAYHVCDWLTPTRDLLSDRGMMGDGVVELKKIRGWVEEAGFAGFSEVEIFSNLDWWQRPGAETLDVCIERHRSAV
;
A
#
# COMPACT_ATOMS: atom_id res chain seq x y z
N ILE A 1 -0.98 4.81 -1.30
CA ILE A 1 -0.13 4.63 -2.49
C ILE A 1 -0.87 4.10 -3.72
N TYR A 2 -1.97 3.42 -3.54
CA TYR A 2 -2.71 2.76 -4.63
C TYR A 2 -3.04 3.68 -5.81
N HIS A 3 -3.34 4.94 -5.54
CA HIS A 3 -3.72 5.92 -6.56
C HIS A 3 -2.56 6.69 -7.19
N VAL A 4 -1.32 6.47 -6.73
CA VAL A 4 -0.18 7.31 -7.14
C VAL A 4 1.12 6.53 -7.40
N TRP A 5 1.17 5.22 -7.14
CA TRP A 5 2.40 4.41 -7.24
C TRP A 5 3.11 4.52 -8.60
N TRP A 6 2.34 4.75 -9.66
CA TRP A 6 2.79 4.85 -11.05
C TRP A 6 3.31 6.24 -11.44
N ASP A 7 3.16 7.26 -10.58
CA ASP A 7 3.60 8.62 -10.90
C ASP A 7 5.15 8.71 -10.89
N PRO A 8 5.80 9.05 -12.01
CA PRO A 8 7.26 9.17 -12.08
C PRO A 8 7.83 10.25 -11.16
N LYS A 9 6.98 11.18 -10.68
CA LYS A 9 7.35 12.24 -9.75
C LYS A 9 7.00 11.93 -8.29
N LEU A 10 6.52 10.71 -7.99
CA LEU A 10 6.01 10.36 -6.66
C LEU A 10 7.01 10.71 -5.55
N ARG A 11 8.28 10.29 -5.66
CA ARG A 11 9.31 10.62 -4.67
C ARG A 11 9.43 12.13 -4.42
N GLN A 12 9.42 12.91 -5.50
CA GLN A 12 9.52 14.36 -5.43
C GLN A 12 8.32 14.99 -4.73
N GLN A 13 7.11 14.47 -5.00
CA GLN A 13 5.88 14.96 -4.38
C GLN A 13 5.80 14.57 -2.90
N ILE A 14 6.24 13.37 -2.53
CA ILE A 14 6.35 12.94 -1.13
C ILE A 14 7.30 13.86 -0.38
N ALA A 15 8.50 14.10 -0.90
CA ALA A 15 9.47 15.00 -0.31
C ALA A 15 8.92 16.44 -0.17
N ARG A 16 8.19 16.93 -1.18
CA ARG A 16 7.55 18.26 -1.16
C ARG A 16 6.44 18.35 -0.11
N ALA A 17 5.66 17.29 0.06
CA ALA A 17 4.61 17.24 1.08
C ALA A 17 5.20 17.31 2.49
N GLY A 18 6.29 16.59 2.73
CA GLY A 18 6.98 16.57 3.99
C GLY A 18 6.11 16.09 5.15
N ARG A 19 6.69 16.09 6.35
CA ARG A 19 6.01 15.64 7.58
C ARG A 19 4.68 16.34 7.85
N GLU A 20 4.57 17.61 7.49
CA GLU A 20 3.41 18.42 7.86
C GLU A 20 2.14 18.07 7.06
N ARG A 21 2.29 17.48 5.86
CA ARG A 21 1.17 17.18 4.96
C ARG A 21 0.94 15.69 4.72
N LEU A 22 1.87 14.84 5.15
CA LEU A 22 1.69 13.40 5.13
C LEU A 22 0.92 12.97 6.38
N LEU A 23 -0.39 12.82 6.27
CA LEU A 23 -1.28 12.57 7.40
C LEU A 23 -1.61 11.09 7.58
N ALA A 24 -1.56 10.30 6.51
CA ALA A 24 -1.82 8.87 6.51
C ALA A 24 -0.96 8.18 5.44
N TYR A 25 -0.65 6.91 5.66
CA TYR A 25 0.05 6.05 4.70
C TYR A 25 -0.65 4.71 4.59
N HIS A 26 -1.48 4.57 3.55
CA HIS A 26 -2.22 3.34 3.28
C HIS A 26 -1.47 2.48 2.27
N VAL A 27 -1.37 1.18 2.55
CA VAL A 27 -0.65 0.20 1.76
C VAL A 27 -1.55 -0.92 1.27
N CYS A 28 -1.40 -1.27 0.03
CA CYS A 28 -1.89 -2.47 -0.65
C CYS A 28 -1.05 -2.63 -1.92
N ASP A 29 -1.35 -3.63 -2.74
CA ASP A 29 -0.65 -3.82 -4.00
C ASP A 29 -1.58 -3.62 -5.21
N TRP A 30 -0.98 -3.42 -6.38
CA TRP A 30 -1.66 -3.32 -7.65
C TRP A 30 -1.47 -4.61 -8.45
N LEU A 31 -2.55 -5.34 -8.67
CA LEU A 31 -2.55 -6.58 -9.45
C LEU A 31 -2.52 -6.31 -10.95
N THR A 32 -1.79 -7.13 -11.69
CA THR A 32 -1.77 -7.10 -13.16
C THR A 32 -2.06 -8.48 -13.75
N PRO A 33 -3.14 -8.61 -14.55
CA PRO A 33 -4.14 -7.59 -14.84
C PRO A 33 -5.01 -7.27 -13.63
N THR A 34 -5.44 -6.01 -13.48
CA THR A 34 -6.50 -5.67 -12.53
C THR A 34 -7.86 -5.89 -13.18
N ARG A 35 -8.79 -6.47 -12.44
CA ARG A 35 -10.15 -6.78 -12.90
C ARG A 35 -11.15 -5.67 -12.58
N ASP A 36 -10.89 -4.93 -11.50
CA ASP A 36 -11.71 -3.81 -11.06
C ASP A 36 -10.85 -2.78 -10.33
N LEU A 37 -10.93 -1.51 -10.72
CA LEU A 37 -10.10 -0.44 -10.17
C LEU A 37 -10.38 -0.11 -8.71
N LEU A 38 -11.58 -0.40 -8.22
CA LEU A 38 -11.96 -0.10 -6.85
C LEU A 38 -11.72 -1.30 -5.92
N SER A 39 -12.13 -2.49 -6.34
CA SER A 39 -12.31 -3.65 -5.47
C SER A 39 -11.48 -4.88 -5.83
N ASP A 40 -10.40 -4.70 -6.59
CA ASP A 40 -9.43 -5.77 -6.92
C ASP A 40 -8.00 -5.39 -6.48
N ARG A 41 -7.87 -4.85 -5.27
CA ARG A 41 -6.55 -4.54 -4.71
C ARG A 41 -5.87 -5.81 -4.22
N GLY A 42 -4.56 -5.87 -4.44
CA GLY A 42 -3.71 -6.99 -4.02
C GLY A 42 -3.25 -6.89 -2.56
N MET A 43 -2.98 -8.03 -1.95
CA MET A 43 -2.18 -8.12 -0.73
C MET A 43 -0.76 -7.61 -1.01
N MET A 44 -0.13 -6.99 -0.02
CA MET A 44 1.23 -6.49 -0.16
C MET A 44 2.19 -7.59 -0.64
N GLY A 45 2.87 -7.34 -1.74
CA GLY A 45 3.81 -8.27 -2.38
C GLY A 45 3.21 -9.20 -3.44
N ASP A 46 1.89 -9.13 -3.71
CA ASP A 46 1.26 -9.93 -4.76
C ASP A 46 1.19 -9.19 -6.11
N GLY A 47 1.54 -7.92 -6.13
CA GLY A 47 1.43 -7.08 -7.32
C GLY A 47 2.74 -6.47 -7.79
N VAL A 48 2.65 -5.28 -8.35
CA VAL A 48 3.77 -4.61 -9.04
C VAL A 48 4.27 -3.34 -8.33
N VAL A 49 3.71 -2.98 -7.19
CA VAL A 49 4.10 -1.76 -6.46
C VAL A 49 5.42 -1.99 -5.71
N GLU A 50 6.37 -1.09 -5.89
CA GLU A 50 7.66 -1.11 -5.15
C GLU A 50 7.47 -0.61 -3.70
N LEU A 51 6.73 -1.36 -2.88
CA LEU A 51 6.25 -0.96 -1.56
C LEU A 51 7.38 -0.49 -0.62
N LYS A 52 8.45 -1.29 -0.49
CA LYS A 52 9.61 -0.95 0.36
C LYS A 52 10.28 0.35 -0.07
N LYS A 53 10.38 0.57 -1.36
CA LYS A 53 11.00 1.77 -1.92
C LYS A 53 10.16 3.02 -1.61
N ILE A 54 8.84 2.93 -1.80
CA ILE A 54 7.92 4.03 -1.51
C ILE A 54 7.89 4.31 -0.01
N ARG A 55 7.86 3.27 0.83
CA ARG A 55 7.96 3.42 2.28
C ARG A 55 9.22 4.20 2.67
N GLY A 56 10.37 3.83 2.11
CA GLY A 56 11.62 4.56 2.36
C GLY A 56 11.50 6.05 2.05
N TRP A 57 10.85 6.44 0.94
CA TRP A 57 10.62 7.84 0.61
C TRP A 57 9.70 8.57 1.59
N VAL A 58 8.67 7.86 2.08
CA VAL A 58 7.73 8.39 3.07
C VAL A 58 8.41 8.61 4.42
N GLU A 59 9.26 7.67 4.84
CA GLU A 59 10.09 7.77 6.05
C GLU A 59 11.15 8.89 5.93
N GLU A 60 11.85 8.98 4.78
CA GLU A 60 12.79 10.07 4.48
C GLU A 60 12.13 11.45 4.55
N ALA A 61 10.86 11.57 4.16
CA ALA A 61 10.09 12.79 4.26
C ALA A 61 9.63 13.15 5.69
N GLY A 62 9.93 12.29 6.67
CA GLY A 62 9.67 12.51 8.09
C GLY A 62 8.29 12.06 8.56
N PHE A 63 7.58 11.23 7.80
CA PHE A 63 6.33 10.64 8.26
C PHE A 63 6.58 9.69 9.44
N ALA A 64 5.83 9.89 10.52
CA ALA A 64 5.94 9.12 11.77
C ALA A 64 4.57 8.54 12.22
N GLY A 65 3.61 8.50 11.31
CA GLY A 65 2.29 7.92 11.55
C GLY A 65 2.25 6.41 11.33
N PHE A 66 1.05 5.86 11.36
CA PHE A 66 0.83 4.44 11.09
C PHE A 66 0.89 4.14 9.60
N SER A 67 1.46 2.98 9.26
CA SER A 67 1.29 2.35 7.96
C SER A 67 0.08 1.43 8.06
N GLU A 68 -0.96 1.72 7.28
CA GLU A 68 -2.27 1.09 7.41
C GLU A 68 -2.57 0.23 6.18
N VAL A 69 -2.95 -1.02 6.42
CA VAL A 69 -3.35 -1.93 5.34
C VAL A 69 -4.75 -1.59 4.87
N GLU A 70 -4.91 -1.31 3.57
CA GLU A 70 -6.19 -0.95 2.96
C GLU A 70 -6.43 -1.76 1.68
N ILE A 71 -7.01 -2.96 1.82
CA ILE A 71 -7.21 -3.89 0.71
C ILE A 71 -8.70 -4.05 0.41
N PHE A 72 -9.19 -3.31 -0.60
CA PHE A 72 -10.54 -3.52 -1.15
C PHE A 72 -10.49 -4.65 -2.16
N SER A 73 -10.97 -5.83 -1.80
CA SER A 73 -10.79 -7.07 -2.55
C SER A 73 -12.06 -7.94 -2.51
N ASN A 74 -13.08 -7.53 -3.25
CA ASN A 74 -14.37 -8.24 -3.34
C ASN A 74 -14.25 -9.66 -3.87
N LEU A 75 -13.30 -9.88 -4.78
CA LEU A 75 -13.17 -11.14 -5.51
C LEU A 75 -12.23 -12.13 -4.83
N ASP A 76 -11.55 -11.72 -3.75
CA ASP A 76 -10.57 -12.57 -3.08
C ASP A 76 -10.56 -12.36 -1.56
N TRP A 77 -9.86 -11.36 -1.03
CA TRP A 77 -9.58 -11.24 0.40
C TRP A 77 -10.84 -11.05 1.25
N TRP A 78 -11.86 -10.37 0.75
CA TRP A 78 -13.13 -10.21 1.45
C TRP A 78 -14.01 -11.48 1.46
N GLN A 79 -13.64 -12.50 0.67
CA GLN A 79 -14.31 -13.80 0.67
C GLN A 79 -13.68 -14.79 1.67
N ARG A 80 -12.53 -14.45 2.25
CA ARG A 80 -11.79 -15.30 3.18
C ARG A 80 -12.18 -15.03 4.63
N PRO A 81 -11.94 -15.99 5.55
CA PRO A 81 -12.11 -15.76 6.97
C PRO A 81 -11.28 -14.56 7.46
N GLY A 82 -11.90 -13.65 8.24
CA GLY A 82 -11.23 -12.43 8.68
C GLY A 82 -9.95 -12.66 9.49
N ALA A 83 -9.91 -13.71 10.32
CA ALA A 83 -8.72 -14.06 11.09
C ALA A 83 -7.55 -14.46 10.18
N GLU A 84 -7.80 -15.29 9.16
CA GLU A 84 -6.80 -15.69 8.17
C GLU A 84 -6.27 -14.48 7.41
N THR A 85 -7.17 -13.61 6.95
CA THR A 85 -6.81 -12.39 6.24
C THR A 85 -5.94 -11.47 7.10
N LEU A 86 -6.25 -11.33 8.39
CA LEU A 86 -5.47 -10.52 9.33
C LEU A 86 -4.06 -11.08 9.52
N ASP A 87 -3.93 -12.39 9.70
CA ASP A 87 -2.61 -13.04 9.85
C ASP A 87 -1.74 -12.80 8.62
N VAL A 88 -2.31 -12.93 7.42
CA VAL A 88 -1.59 -12.64 6.17
C VAL A 88 -1.24 -11.16 6.05
N CYS A 89 -2.12 -10.24 6.43
CA CYS A 89 -1.81 -8.80 6.47
C CYS A 89 -0.60 -8.51 7.36
N ILE A 90 -0.54 -9.11 8.56
CA ILE A 90 0.58 -8.92 9.51
C ILE A 90 1.88 -9.46 8.92
N GLU A 91 1.86 -10.67 8.36
CA GLU A 91 3.04 -11.28 7.74
C GLU A 91 3.55 -10.44 6.56
N ARG A 92 2.66 -10.09 5.65
CA ARG A 92 3.00 -9.37 4.42
C ARG A 92 3.42 -7.92 4.68
N HIS A 93 2.82 -7.26 5.66
CA HIS A 93 3.28 -5.93 6.05
C HIS A 93 4.73 -5.95 6.57
N ARG A 94 5.14 -7.00 7.29
CA ARG A 94 6.50 -7.16 7.78
C ARG A 94 7.51 -7.54 6.70
N SER A 95 7.09 -8.32 5.71
CA SER A 95 7.99 -8.90 4.70
C SER A 95 8.05 -8.09 3.41
N ALA A 96 6.97 -7.43 3.00
CA ALA A 96 6.84 -6.78 1.70
C ALA A 96 6.77 -5.23 1.77
N VAL A 97 6.53 -4.66 2.94
CA VAL A 97 6.49 -3.20 3.18
C VAL A 97 7.65 -2.77 4.10
#